data_92bd46e22ac4dfb04e511d66ec38383a
#
_entry.id   92bd46e22ac4dfb04e511d66ec38383a
#
_cell.length_a   1.000
_cell.length_b   1.000
_cell.length_c   1.000
_cell.angle_alpha   90.00
_cell.angle_beta   90.00
_cell.angle_gamma   90.00
#
_symmetry.space_group_name_H-M   'P 1'
#
loop_
_entity.id
_entity.type
_entity.pdbx_description
1 polymer ?
#
loop_
_entity_poly.entity_id
_entity_poly.type
_entity_poly.pdbx_seq_one_letter_code
_entity_poly.pdbx_strand_id
1 'polypeptide(L)'
;MTVWERIRLLVDEEPTILFQNWGPNLDGASLVTALAKVGGRDLAIYGHDFTVRAGSMDATNGSKLAQLFATAGKLGIPVVGFNDSAGAYVPAGVGGLDGYAEAFRALREISGRVPSIMCMFGFNAGGGSYLPRQGSFVIQPNDTFFGLTGPSVIKSVLGEDVTPDELGGPRVHSQTGVTDFVVDDEVQAIRKVRRLLRFLPSNNEIMAPFQPTSDPISRKTWDADILLKRAFNSPSGFNTPLDVTIMIQQICDHGDFYEFQPNRARNTICAFGRIAGHVIGFCANNSAVASGQIDIDAALKNARFIRFCNLYNIPTLFVEMQHSKMPDSSDSVISTTSQCYLWKTPPVSCRAAIKKVEALFRPVVPCSMPSSIFAFHASC
;
A
#
# COMPACT_ATOMS: atom_id res chain seq x y z
N MET A 1 22.14 6.70 5.09
CA MET A 1 21.79 7.74 6.11
C MET A 1 21.73 7.11 7.50
N THR A 2 22.03 7.90 8.56
CA THR A 2 21.79 7.49 9.95
C THR A 2 20.30 7.47 10.25
N VAL A 3 19.90 6.79 11.33
CA VAL A 3 18.48 6.76 11.76
C VAL A 3 17.91 8.17 12.01
N TRP A 4 18.74 9.07 12.56
CA TRP A 4 18.36 10.46 12.84
C TRP A 4 18.14 11.30 11.57
N GLU A 5 19.00 11.13 10.56
CA GLU A 5 18.83 11.78 9.25
C GLU A 5 17.55 11.30 8.56
N ARG A 6 17.27 10.00 8.63
CA ARG A 6 16.01 9.41 8.10
C ARG A 6 14.78 10.00 8.80
N ILE A 7 14.81 10.10 10.14
CA ILE A 7 13.71 10.66 10.92
C ILE A 7 13.50 12.14 10.56
N ARG A 8 14.57 12.97 10.58
CA ARG A 8 14.49 14.41 10.25
C ARG A 8 13.99 14.67 8.83
N LEU A 9 14.31 13.80 7.87
CA LEU A 9 13.83 13.93 6.50
C LEU A 9 12.31 13.66 6.39
N LEU A 10 11.77 12.82 7.28
CA LEU A 10 10.34 12.50 7.29
C LEU A 10 9.50 13.56 8.00
N VAL A 11 9.94 14.04 9.15
CA VAL A 11 9.12 14.84 10.07
C VAL A 11 9.08 16.33 9.70
N ASP A 12 8.10 17.05 10.21
CA ASP A 12 7.94 18.49 9.95
C ASP A 12 8.74 19.33 10.96
N GLU A 13 8.99 18.81 12.16
CA GLU A 13 9.69 19.45 13.28
C GLU A 13 10.49 18.42 14.08
N GLU A 14 11.38 18.83 14.97
CA GLU A 14 12.13 17.89 15.81
C GLU A 14 11.18 16.99 16.60
N PRO A 15 11.39 15.66 16.57
CA PRO A 15 10.49 14.69 17.21
C PRO A 15 10.64 14.67 18.73
N THR A 16 9.56 14.34 19.44
CA THR A 16 9.63 14.06 20.87
C THR A 16 10.10 12.62 21.07
N ILE A 17 11.30 12.46 21.59
CA ILE A 17 11.91 11.16 21.82
C ILE A 17 11.24 10.47 23.00
N LEU A 18 10.92 9.18 22.84
CA LEU A 18 10.31 8.33 23.85
C LEU A 18 11.23 7.16 24.22
N PHE A 19 11.14 6.75 25.47
CA PHE A 19 11.76 5.51 25.96
C PHE A 19 13.26 5.41 25.67
N GLN A 20 14.00 6.51 25.86
CA GLN A 20 15.47 6.55 25.62
C GLN A 20 16.32 6.01 26.79
N ASN A 21 15.74 5.25 27.67
CA ASN A 21 16.50 4.56 28.72
C ASN A 21 17.12 3.28 28.16
N TRP A 22 18.42 3.14 28.35
CA TRP A 22 19.16 1.90 28.06
C TRP A 22 19.96 1.43 29.24
N GLY A 23 20.22 0.14 29.28
CA GLY A 23 20.98 -0.49 30.35
C GLY A 23 22.48 -0.25 30.27
N PRO A 24 23.23 -0.72 31.27
CA PRO A 24 24.67 -0.47 31.41
C PRO A 24 25.51 -1.03 30.25
N ASN A 25 24.99 -2.02 29.53
CA ASN A 25 25.62 -2.64 28.35
C ASN A 25 25.04 -2.16 27.02
N LEU A 26 24.50 -0.95 26.93
CA LEU A 26 23.78 -0.43 25.78
C LEU A 26 22.51 -1.25 25.42
N ASP A 27 21.91 -1.94 26.39
CA ASP A 27 20.66 -2.66 26.18
C ASP A 27 19.54 -1.66 25.83
N GLY A 28 18.84 -1.92 24.74
CA GLY A 28 17.83 -1.01 24.22
C GLY A 28 18.35 0.16 23.39
N ALA A 29 19.69 0.32 23.23
CA ALA A 29 20.27 1.49 22.55
C ALA A 29 20.19 1.44 21.02
N SER A 30 20.02 0.25 20.41
CA SER A 30 19.92 0.08 18.95
C SER A 30 18.56 0.47 18.35
N LEU A 31 17.64 0.97 19.17
CA LEU A 31 16.32 1.39 18.73
C LEU A 31 15.98 2.80 19.21
N VAL A 32 15.65 3.66 18.29
CA VAL A 32 15.08 5.00 18.56
C VAL A 32 13.56 4.92 18.44
N THR A 33 12.84 5.51 19.39
CA THR A 33 11.38 5.63 19.39
C THR A 33 10.97 7.06 19.66
N ALA A 34 9.97 7.58 18.92
CA ALA A 34 9.56 8.98 19.03
C ALA A 34 8.09 9.19 18.64
N LEU A 35 7.53 10.32 19.08
CA LEU A 35 6.34 10.93 18.51
C LEU A 35 6.76 12.11 17.63
N ALA A 36 6.11 12.28 16.50
CA ALA A 36 6.45 13.29 15.52
C ALA A 36 5.22 13.79 14.76
N LYS A 37 5.39 14.83 13.95
CA LYS A 37 4.36 15.30 13.01
C LYS A 37 4.83 15.20 11.58
N VAL A 38 3.90 14.79 10.71
CA VAL A 38 4.09 14.77 9.26
C VAL A 38 2.85 15.33 8.57
N GLY A 39 3.02 16.42 7.83
CA GLY A 39 1.90 17.14 7.22
C GLY A 39 0.91 17.66 8.28
N GLY A 40 1.41 18.08 9.43
CA GLY A 40 0.63 18.55 10.58
C GLY A 40 -0.12 17.46 11.36
N ARG A 41 0.09 16.16 11.04
CA ARG A 41 -0.57 15.02 11.70
C ARG A 41 0.41 14.29 12.60
N ASP A 42 -0.05 13.92 13.79
CA ASP A 42 0.73 13.14 14.74
C ASP A 42 0.95 11.71 14.23
N LEU A 43 2.14 11.17 14.47
CA LEU A 43 2.49 9.78 14.21
C LEU A 43 3.51 9.28 15.24
N ALA A 44 3.53 7.96 15.42
CA ALA A 44 4.58 7.26 16.14
C ALA A 44 5.63 6.78 15.15
N ILE A 45 6.90 6.99 15.48
CA ILE A 45 8.01 6.57 14.64
C ILE A 45 9.03 5.77 15.43
N TYR A 46 9.57 4.72 14.82
CA TYR A 46 10.76 4.06 15.32
C TYR A 46 11.78 3.87 14.20
N GLY A 47 13.04 3.71 14.59
CA GLY A 47 14.09 3.37 13.67
C GLY A 47 15.22 2.61 14.37
N HIS A 48 15.80 1.63 13.66
CA HIS A 48 16.98 0.94 14.14
C HIS A 48 18.23 1.79 13.88
N ASP A 49 19.07 1.90 14.90
CA ASP A 49 20.40 2.48 14.77
C ASP A 49 21.41 1.37 14.46
N PHE A 50 21.75 1.25 13.19
CA PHE A 50 22.68 0.23 12.71
C PHE A 50 24.09 0.39 13.30
N THR A 51 24.46 1.58 13.77
CA THR A 51 25.76 1.85 14.41
C THR A 51 25.89 1.19 15.78
N VAL A 52 24.76 0.83 16.41
CA VAL A 52 24.72 0.13 17.68
C VAL A 52 24.33 -1.34 17.44
N ARG A 53 25.27 -2.26 17.59
CA ARG A 53 25.07 -3.72 17.47
C ARG A 53 24.36 -4.11 16.16
N ALA A 54 24.66 -3.41 15.05
CA ALA A 54 24.02 -3.59 13.75
C ALA A 54 22.47 -3.54 13.82
N GLY A 55 21.91 -2.65 14.65
CA GLY A 55 20.47 -2.51 14.82
C GLY A 55 19.77 -3.72 15.45
N SER A 56 20.52 -4.68 16.01
CA SER A 56 19.93 -5.91 16.56
C SER A 56 19.12 -5.65 17.83
N MET A 57 18.09 -6.46 18.03
CA MET A 57 17.12 -6.29 19.13
C MET A 57 17.44 -7.22 20.30
N ASP A 58 17.41 -6.64 21.51
CA ASP A 58 17.37 -7.32 22.80
C ASP A 58 15.98 -7.17 23.44
N ALA A 59 15.79 -7.69 24.66
CA ALA A 59 14.52 -7.58 25.39
C ALA A 59 14.10 -6.13 25.64
N THR A 60 15.08 -5.25 25.98
CA THR A 60 14.80 -3.82 26.24
C THR A 60 14.32 -3.10 24.99
N ASN A 61 14.93 -3.37 23.82
CA ASN A 61 14.43 -2.85 22.54
C ASN A 61 13.02 -3.34 22.24
N GLY A 62 12.73 -4.62 22.50
CA GLY A 62 11.40 -5.20 22.33
C GLY A 62 10.35 -4.49 23.17
N SER A 63 10.62 -4.29 24.47
CA SER A 63 9.73 -3.56 25.38
C SER A 63 9.53 -2.10 24.95
N LYS A 64 10.58 -1.39 24.52
CA LYS A 64 10.48 -0.02 23.98
C LYS A 64 9.53 0.03 22.78
N LEU A 65 9.69 -0.91 21.86
CA LEU A 65 8.88 -0.98 20.64
C LEU A 65 7.42 -1.35 20.95
N ALA A 66 7.20 -2.30 21.87
CA ALA A 66 5.86 -2.68 22.31
C ALA A 66 5.14 -1.50 22.98
N GLN A 67 5.84 -0.73 23.82
CA GLN A 67 5.29 0.47 24.45
C GLN A 67 4.95 1.55 23.42
N LEU A 68 5.78 1.74 22.37
CA LEU A 68 5.48 2.66 21.29
C LEU A 68 4.20 2.25 20.54
N PHE A 69 4.07 0.96 20.18
CA PHE A 69 2.88 0.46 19.51
C PHE A 69 1.63 0.61 20.37
N ALA A 70 1.71 0.28 21.65
CA ALA A 70 0.61 0.48 22.61
C ALA A 70 0.22 1.96 22.71
N THR A 71 1.21 2.87 22.73
CA THR A 71 0.98 4.31 22.75
C THR A 71 0.31 4.77 21.45
N ALA A 72 0.79 4.33 20.29
CA ALA A 72 0.19 4.64 18.99
C ALA A 72 -1.27 4.17 18.91
N GLY A 73 -1.55 2.96 19.40
CA GLY A 73 -2.91 2.42 19.47
C GLY A 73 -3.85 3.20 20.41
N LYS A 74 -3.34 3.67 21.55
CA LYS A 74 -4.12 4.50 22.50
C LYS A 74 -4.42 5.89 21.95
N LEU A 75 -3.43 6.51 21.30
CA LEU A 75 -3.57 7.83 20.70
C LEU A 75 -4.29 7.80 19.34
N GLY A 76 -4.47 6.63 18.73
CA GLY A 76 -5.09 6.49 17.43
C GLY A 76 -4.26 7.15 16.31
N ILE A 77 -2.94 7.02 16.36
CA ILE A 77 -2.01 7.65 15.41
C ILE A 77 -1.26 6.60 14.58
N PRO A 78 -0.92 6.88 13.30
CA PRO A 78 -0.17 5.95 12.45
C PRO A 78 1.21 5.62 13.02
N VAL A 79 1.74 4.47 12.60
CA VAL A 79 3.12 4.05 12.91
C VAL A 79 3.96 4.08 11.64
N VAL A 80 5.18 4.63 11.73
CA VAL A 80 6.20 4.52 10.69
C VAL A 80 7.43 3.84 11.28
N GLY A 81 7.91 2.78 10.64
CA GLY A 81 9.10 2.04 11.03
C GLY A 81 10.23 2.15 10.01
N PHE A 82 11.41 2.51 10.47
CA PHE A 82 12.65 2.47 9.70
C PHE A 82 13.48 1.28 10.16
N ASN A 83 13.44 0.21 9.37
CA ASN A 83 14.02 -1.08 9.71
C ASN A 83 15.40 -1.21 9.06
N ASP A 84 16.40 -1.43 9.89
CA ASP A 84 17.80 -1.63 9.52
C ASP A 84 18.43 -2.48 10.61
N SER A 85 18.20 -3.82 10.59
CA SER A 85 18.43 -4.67 11.74
C SER A 85 18.94 -6.06 11.36
N ALA A 86 20.06 -6.46 11.94
CA ALA A 86 20.58 -7.82 11.83
C ALA A 86 19.71 -8.89 12.53
N GLY A 87 18.59 -8.51 13.14
CA GLY A 87 17.67 -9.44 13.82
C GLY A 87 17.87 -9.47 15.35
N ALA A 88 17.67 -10.63 15.97
CA ALA A 88 17.84 -10.79 17.41
C ALA A 88 19.31 -10.65 17.82
N TYR A 89 19.57 -9.94 18.93
CA TYR A 89 20.90 -9.83 19.49
C TYR A 89 21.31 -11.17 20.13
N VAL A 90 22.12 -11.94 19.40
CA VAL A 90 22.48 -13.32 19.76
C VAL A 90 23.07 -13.44 21.18
N PRO A 91 23.96 -12.53 21.64
CA PRO A 91 24.50 -12.62 23.00
C PRO A 91 23.45 -12.46 24.12
N ALA A 92 22.29 -11.86 23.84
CA ALA A 92 21.17 -11.79 24.79
C ALA A 92 20.43 -13.13 24.95
N GLY A 93 20.76 -14.15 24.14
CA GLY A 93 20.12 -15.46 24.20
C GLY A 93 18.61 -15.38 24.01
N VAL A 94 17.85 -16.02 24.90
CA VAL A 94 16.38 -16.03 24.87
C VAL A 94 15.78 -14.62 25.00
N GLY A 95 16.47 -13.69 25.66
CA GLY A 95 15.98 -12.31 25.81
C GLY A 95 15.80 -11.56 24.49
N GLY A 96 16.63 -11.87 23.46
CA GLY A 96 16.44 -11.31 22.12
C GLY A 96 15.17 -11.81 21.43
N LEU A 97 14.83 -13.08 21.63
CA LEU A 97 13.60 -13.68 21.10
C LEU A 97 12.36 -13.16 21.83
N ASP A 98 12.44 -13.03 23.15
CA ASP A 98 11.37 -12.49 24.00
C ASP A 98 11.02 -11.05 23.59
N GLY A 99 12.04 -10.21 23.36
CA GLY A 99 11.84 -8.84 22.86
C GLY A 99 11.08 -8.79 21.54
N TYR A 100 11.42 -9.68 20.58
CA TYR A 100 10.65 -9.78 19.34
C TYR A 100 9.22 -10.27 19.57
N ALA A 101 9.02 -11.25 20.44
CA ALA A 101 7.68 -11.77 20.74
C ALA A 101 6.76 -10.68 21.30
N GLU A 102 7.28 -9.86 22.23
CA GLU A 102 6.55 -8.72 22.79
C GLU A 102 6.20 -7.68 21.72
N ALA A 103 7.15 -7.32 20.84
CA ALA A 103 6.93 -6.38 19.74
C ALA A 103 5.93 -6.93 18.72
N PHE A 104 6.00 -8.22 18.35
CA PHE A 104 5.04 -8.87 17.44
C PHE A 104 3.62 -8.81 17.99
N ARG A 105 3.45 -9.16 19.28
CA ARG A 105 2.15 -9.12 19.94
C ARG A 105 1.58 -7.71 19.91
N ALA A 106 2.35 -6.71 20.31
CA ALA A 106 1.90 -5.32 20.37
C ALA A 106 1.54 -4.76 18.98
N LEU A 107 2.32 -5.08 17.93
CA LEU A 107 1.99 -4.68 16.55
C LEU A 107 0.68 -5.34 16.07
N ARG A 108 0.45 -6.61 16.42
CA ARG A 108 -0.80 -7.31 16.09
C ARG A 108 -2.01 -6.71 16.80
N GLU A 109 -1.88 -6.27 18.04
CA GLU A 109 -2.96 -5.63 18.81
C GLU A 109 -3.46 -4.31 18.20
N ILE A 110 -2.58 -3.57 17.53
CA ILE A 110 -2.94 -2.32 16.83
C ILE A 110 -3.31 -2.52 15.36
N SER A 111 -3.14 -3.73 14.82
CA SER A 111 -3.45 -4.05 13.43
C SER A 111 -4.93 -3.84 13.13
N GLY A 112 -5.24 -3.03 12.12
CA GLY A 112 -6.60 -2.63 11.76
C GLY A 112 -7.17 -1.48 12.60
N ARG A 113 -6.47 -1.03 13.65
CA ARG A 113 -6.81 0.17 14.42
C ARG A 113 -6.07 1.40 13.91
N VAL A 114 -4.77 1.28 13.72
CA VAL A 114 -3.94 2.34 13.15
C VAL A 114 -3.12 1.78 11.97
N PRO A 115 -2.94 2.54 10.89
CA PRO A 115 -2.10 2.09 9.77
C PRO A 115 -0.63 2.12 10.16
N SER A 116 0.14 1.17 9.61
CA SER A 116 1.59 1.09 9.81
C SER A 116 2.32 1.00 8.48
N ILE A 117 3.38 1.81 8.32
CA ILE A 117 4.20 1.87 7.11
C ILE A 117 5.63 1.52 7.50
N MET A 118 6.17 0.47 6.89
CA MET A 118 7.49 -0.07 7.20
C MET A 118 8.43 0.16 6.02
N CYS A 119 9.54 0.87 6.26
CA CYS A 119 10.62 1.02 5.30
C CYS A 119 11.74 0.04 5.66
N MET A 120 12.21 -0.70 4.65
CA MET A 120 13.28 -1.68 4.80
C MET A 120 14.58 -1.07 4.29
N PHE A 121 15.43 -0.63 5.21
CA PHE A 121 16.73 -0.05 4.86
C PHE A 121 17.86 -1.04 5.14
N GLY A 122 18.93 -0.96 4.37
CA GLY A 122 20.09 -1.81 4.56
C GLY A 122 19.81 -3.31 4.49
N PHE A 123 20.30 -4.05 5.46
CA PHE A 123 20.21 -5.51 5.54
C PHE A 123 19.36 -5.92 6.74
N ASN A 124 18.22 -6.55 6.49
CA ASN A 124 17.33 -7.02 7.55
C ASN A 124 17.24 -8.55 7.57
N ALA A 125 17.43 -9.15 8.72
CA ALA A 125 17.40 -10.59 8.89
C ALA A 125 16.51 -11.05 10.05
N GLY A 126 15.96 -12.25 9.95
CA GLY A 126 15.19 -12.88 11.01
C GLY A 126 14.00 -12.05 11.46
N GLY A 127 13.93 -11.75 12.76
CA GLY A 127 12.89 -10.89 13.35
C GLY A 127 12.85 -9.48 12.76
N GLY A 128 14.01 -8.94 12.32
CA GLY A 128 14.12 -7.65 11.64
C GLY A 128 13.39 -7.62 10.29
N SER A 129 13.15 -8.76 9.68
CA SER A 129 12.34 -8.91 8.46
C SER A 129 10.89 -9.27 8.78
N TYR A 130 10.68 -10.14 9.76
CA TYR A 130 9.35 -10.66 10.07
C TYR A 130 8.43 -9.62 10.71
N LEU A 131 8.95 -8.81 11.64
CA LEU A 131 8.18 -7.75 12.29
C LEU A 131 7.61 -6.74 11.30
N PRO A 132 8.43 -6.11 10.41
CA PRO A 132 7.92 -5.13 9.46
C PRO A 132 6.89 -5.71 8.49
N ARG A 133 7.03 -6.99 8.12
CA ARG A 133 6.08 -7.64 7.20
C ARG A 133 4.67 -7.76 7.77
N GLN A 134 4.50 -7.68 9.09
CA GLN A 134 3.19 -7.61 9.74
C GLN A 134 2.52 -6.25 9.60
N GLY A 135 3.24 -5.22 9.16
CA GLY A 135 2.71 -3.88 8.91
C GLY A 135 1.71 -3.83 7.75
N SER A 136 1.01 -2.71 7.66
CA SER A 136 0.01 -2.47 6.60
C SER A 136 0.67 -2.34 5.23
N PHE A 137 1.80 -1.62 5.16
CA PHE A 137 2.57 -1.39 3.94
C PHE A 137 4.06 -1.56 4.17
N VAL A 138 4.74 -2.12 3.17
CA VAL A 138 6.19 -2.31 3.15
C VAL A 138 6.78 -1.60 1.93
N ILE A 139 7.78 -0.74 2.17
CA ILE A 139 8.54 -0.02 1.14
C ILE A 139 9.98 -0.51 1.20
N GLN A 140 10.53 -0.91 0.06
CA GLN A 140 11.89 -1.45 -0.06
C GLN A 140 12.69 -0.68 -1.12
N PRO A 141 13.81 -0.02 -0.76
CA PRO A 141 14.77 0.52 -1.72
C PRO A 141 15.51 -0.58 -2.51
N ASN A 142 16.02 -0.22 -3.69
CA ASN A 142 16.65 -1.16 -4.62
C ASN A 142 17.95 -1.81 -4.08
N ASP A 143 18.65 -1.14 -3.18
CA ASP A 143 19.94 -1.56 -2.61
C ASP A 143 19.80 -2.28 -1.27
N THR A 144 18.64 -2.84 -0.95
CA THR A 144 18.34 -3.44 0.35
C THR A 144 17.98 -4.91 0.25
N PHE A 145 18.17 -5.60 1.35
CA PHE A 145 17.81 -7.00 1.54
C PHE A 145 16.94 -7.16 2.79
N PHE A 146 15.90 -7.99 2.72
CA PHE A 146 15.32 -8.56 3.92
C PHE A 146 14.85 -10.01 3.71
N GLY A 147 15.11 -10.85 4.71
CA GLY A 147 14.77 -12.27 4.65
C GLY A 147 14.80 -12.91 6.05
N LEU A 148 14.12 -14.04 6.20
CA LEU A 148 14.12 -14.79 7.46
C LEU A 148 15.50 -15.38 7.75
N THR A 149 16.22 -15.77 6.69
CA THR A 149 17.60 -16.29 6.77
C THR A 149 18.48 -15.60 5.73
N GLY A 150 19.79 -15.55 6.00
CA GLY A 150 20.76 -15.06 5.02
C GLY A 150 21.24 -16.18 4.06
N PRO A 151 21.89 -15.82 2.93
CA PRO A 151 22.42 -16.78 1.97
C PRO A 151 23.35 -17.84 2.57
N SER A 152 24.15 -17.47 3.56
CA SER A 152 25.07 -18.41 4.25
C SER A 152 24.35 -19.55 4.98
N VAL A 153 23.17 -19.28 5.54
CA VAL A 153 22.35 -20.30 6.19
C VAL A 153 21.73 -21.23 5.14
N ILE A 154 21.22 -20.69 4.03
CA ILE A 154 20.71 -21.48 2.91
C ILE A 154 21.80 -22.42 2.39
N LYS A 155 23.01 -21.91 2.16
CA LYS A 155 24.15 -22.72 1.72
C LYS A 155 24.48 -23.85 2.70
N SER A 156 24.50 -23.54 4.01
CA SER A 156 24.87 -24.53 5.02
C SER A 156 23.82 -25.62 5.23
N VAL A 157 22.52 -25.31 5.05
CA VAL A 157 21.41 -26.20 5.33
C VAL A 157 20.92 -26.95 4.08
N LEU A 158 20.81 -26.25 2.95
CA LEU A 158 20.27 -26.77 1.70
C LEU A 158 21.35 -27.10 0.66
N GLY A 159 22.59 -26.60 0.85
CA GLY A 159 23.68 -26.73 -0.12
C GLY A 159 23.53 -25.83 -1.36
N GLU A 160 22.58 -24.90 -1.34
CA GLU A 160 22.29 -24.00 -2.46
C GLU A 160 23.08 -22.70 -2.33
N ASP A 161 23.71 -22.28 -3.44
CA ASP A 161 24.33 -20.95 -3.54
C ASP A 161 23.30 -19.97 -4.11
N VAL A 162 22.86 -19.04 -3.26
CA VAL A 162 21.92 -17.95 -3.63
C VAL A 162 22.51 -16.59 -3.27
N THR A 163 22.25 -15.60 -4.10
CA THR A 163 22.62 -14.21 -3.78
C THR A 163 21.58 -13.56 -2.87
N PRO A 164 21.94 -12.48 -2.13
CA PRO A 164 20.95 -11.70 -1.37
C PRO A 164 19.79 -11.21 -2.24
N ASP A 165 20.06 -10.75 -3.47
CA ASP A 165 19.03 -10.24 -4.40
C ASP A 165 18.05 -11.33 -4.85
N GLU A 166 18.53 -12.56 -5.07
CA GLU A 166 17.68 -13.70 -5.42
C GLU A 166 16.83 -14.19 -4.26
N LEU A 167 17.34 -14.05 -3.02
CA LEU A 167 16.65 -14.52 -1.83
C LEU A 167 15.66 -13.49 -1.26
N GLY A 168 16.06 -12.24 -1.17
CA GLY A 168 15.29 -11.21 -0.46
C GLY A 168 15.44 -9.79 -1.04
N GLY A 169 15.85 -9.70 -2.31
CA GLY A 169 15.95 -8.43 -3.01
C GLY A 169 14.60 -7.86 -3.45
N PRO A 170 14.54 -6.56 -3.76
CA PRO A 170 13.30 -5.84 -4.06
C PRO A 170 12.58 -6.38 -5.29
N ARG A 171 13.32 -6.86 -6.29
CA ARG A 171 12.72 -7.47 -7.49
C ARG A 171 11.88 -8.69 -7.16
N VAL A 172 12.42 -9.62 -6.38
CA VAL A 172 11.72 -10.85 -5.99
C VAL A 172 10.54 -10.54 -5.08
N HIS A 173 10.76 -9.69 -4.07
CA HIS A 173 9.73 -9.32 -3.10
C HIS A 173 8.57 -8.54 -3.71
N SER A 174 8.82 -7.72 -4.73
CA SER A 174 7.74 -6.99 -5.42
C SER A 174 6.86 -7.89 -6.27
N GLN A 175 7.42 -8.96 -6.85
CA GLN A 175 6.68 -9.94 -7.64
C GLN A 175 5.85 -10.87 -6.76
N THR A 176 6.41 -11.31 -5.62
CA THR A 176 5.72 -12.18 -4.67
C THR A 176 4.74 -11.44 -3.75
N GLY A 177 4.77 -10.10 -3.73
CA GLY A 177 3.91 -9.27 -2.88
C GLY A 177 4.35 -9.21 -1.42
N VAL A 178 5.59 -9.59 -1.12
CA VAL A 178 6.22 -9.37 0.18
C VAL A 178 6.50 -7.89 0.38
N THR A 179 6.99 -7.20 -0.66
CA THR A 179 7.11 -5.73 -0.71
C THR A 179 5.96 -5.13 -1.50
N ASP A 180 5.39 -4.04 -0.98
CA ASP A 180 4.29 -3.34 -1.64
C ASP A 180 4.80 -2.26 -2.61
N PHE A 181 5.93 -1.61 -2.28
CA PHE A 181 6.51 -0.56 -3.10
C PHE A 181 8.03 -0.70 -3.16
N VAL A 182 8.56 -0.75 -4.36
CA VAL A 182 9.99 -0.63 -4.63
C VAL A 182 10.31 0.80 -5.00
N VAL A 183 11.44 1.31 -4.53
CA VAL A 183 11.93 2.67 -4.79
C VAL A 183 13.44 2.65 -5.01
N ASP A 184 13.99 3.72 -5.60
CA ASP A 184 15.39 3.75 -5.97
C ASP A 184 16.32 3.82 -4.75
N ASP A 185 15.96 4.65 -3.75
CA ASP A 185 16.80 4.93 -2.59
C ASP A 185 16.00 5.24 -1.32
N GLU A 186 16.69 5.48 -0.20
CA GLU A 186 16.10 5.81 1.10
C GLU A 186 15.32 7.13 1.07
N VAL A 187 15.77 8.13 0.29
CA VAL A 187 15.09 9.43 0.17
C VAL A 187 13.75 9.26 -0.53
N GLN A 188 13.72 8.46 -1.60
CA GLN A 188 12.49 8.13 -2.30
C GLN A 188 11.53 7.32 -1.41
N ALA A 189 12.06 6.41 -0.57
CA ALA A 189 11.24 5.68 0.39
C ALA A 189 10.54 6.62 1.35
N ILE A 190 11.25 7.59 1.93
CA ILE A 190 10.71 8.56 2.87
C ILE A 190 9.68 9.48 2.18
N ARG A 191 9.95 9.94 0.95
CA ARG A 191 8.98 10.70 0.15
C ARG A 191 7.72 9.87 -0.14
N LYS A 192 7.89 8.57 -0.40
CA LYS A 192 6.79 7.62 -0.61
C LYS A 192 5.92 7.48 0.64
N VAL A 193 6.52 7.42 1.85
CA VAL A 193 5.81 7.46 3.14
C VAL A 193 4.96 8.72 3.26
N ARG A 194 5.57 9.92 3.06
CA ARG A 194 4.83 11.21 3.13
C ARG A 194 3.65 11.23 2.17
N ARG A 195 3.84 10.75 0.94
CA ARG A 195 2.77 10.69 -0.06
C ARG A 195 1.67 9.71 0.34
N LEU A 196 2.03 8.51 0.83
CA LEU A 196 1.07 7.50 1.27
C LEU A 196 0.23 8.01 2.46
N LEU A 197 0.85 8.64 3.46
CA LEU A 197 0.16 9.23 4.60
C LEU A 197 -0.92 10.24 4.20
N ARG A 198 -0.81 10.91 3.05
CA ARG A 198 -1.87 11.82 2.56
C ARG A 198 -3.17 11.10 2.18
N PHE A 199 -3.10 9.80 1.85
CA PHE A 199 -4.28 8.98 1.51
C PHE A 199 -4.82 8.21 2.71
N LEU A 200 -4.03 7.99 3.77
CA LEU A 200 -4.42 7.16 4.89
C LEU A 200 -5.05 7.97 6.03
N PRO A 201 -6.13 7.48 6.66
CA PRO A 201 -6.62 8.04 7.91
C PRO A 201 -5.61 7.81 9.04
N SER A 202 -5.73 8.52 10.17
CA SER A 202 -4.86 8.27 11.32
C SER A 202 -5.24 6.98 12.04
N ASN A 203 -6.52 6.61 12.02
CA ASN A 203 -7.03 5.37 12.61
C ASN A 203 -8.33 4.94 11.91
N ASN A 204 -8.89 3.82 12.34
CA ASN A 204 -10.10 3.25 11.77
C ASN A 204 -11.41 3.94 12.20
N GLU A 205 -11.36 4.91 13.11
CA GLU A 205 -12.54 5.65 13.59
C GLU A 205 -12.76 6.96 12.84
N ILE A 206 -11.71 7.47 12.19
CA ILE A 206 -11.77 8.74 11.45
C ILE A 206 -11.68 8.52 9.94
N MET A 207 -12.19 9.50 9.21
CA MET A 207 -12.12 9.51 7.74
C MET A 207 -10.70 9.77 7.23
N ALA A 208 -10.39 9.25 6.04
CA ALA A 208 -9.18 9.64 5.33
C ALA A 208 -9.13 11.16 5.08
N PRO A 209 -7.92 11.77 5.04
CA PRO A 209 -7.79 13.22 4.95
C PRO A 209 -8.47 13.79 3.71
N PHE A 210 -9.40 14.72 3.91
CA PHE A 210 -9.99 15.52 2.84
C PHE A 210 -8.99 16.56 2.34
N GLN A 211 -8.88 16.73 1.03
CA GLN A 211 -8.06 17.77 0.41
C GLN A 211 -8.92 18.55 -0.60
N PRO A 212 -9.18 19.85 -0.36
CA PRO A 212 -9.90 20.66 -1.33
C PRO A 212 -9.25 20.59 -2.71
N THR A 213 -10.07 20.50 -3.75
CA THR A 213 -9.59 20.40 -5.13
C THR A 213 -10.19 21.53 -5.97
N SER A 214 -9.39 22.04 -6.90
CA SER A 214 -9.84 22.95 -7.96
C SER A 214 -10.29 22.19 -9.22
N ASP A 215 -10.15 20.86 -9.24
CA ASP A 215 -10.56 20.04 -10.38
C ASP A 215 -12.08 19.99 -10.49
N PRO A 216 -12.68 20.56 -11.56
CA PRO A 216 -14.13 20.64 -11.66
C PRO A 216 -14.76 19.24 -11.82
N ILE A 217 -15.88 19.04 -11.15
CA ILE A 217 -16.67 17.80 -11.25
C ILE A 217 -17.09 17.53 -12.70
N SER A 218 -17.29 18.60 -13.49
CA SER A 218 -17.69 18.53 -14.90
C SER A 218 -16.50 18.39 -15.87
N ARG A 219 -15.28 18.16 -15.37
CA ARG A 219 -14.10 17.96 -16.23
C ARG A 219 -14.34 16.84 -17.23
N LYS A 220 -14.14 17.13 -18.51
CA LYS A 220 -14.28 16.12 -19.56
C LYS A 220 -13.06 15.18 -19.58
N THR A 221 -13.31 13.91 -19.80
CA THR A 221 -12.32 12.83 -19.86
C THR A 221 -11.85 12.59 -21.30
N TRP A 222 -11.28 13.62 -21.95
CA TRP A 222 -10.93 13.58 -23.36
C TRP A 222 -10.05 12.39 -23.76
N ASP A 223 -9.06 12.06 -22.95
CA ASP A 223 -8.12 10.98 -23.25
C ASP A 223 -8.80 9.61 -23.15
N ALA A 224 -9.65 9.42 -22.16
CA ALA A 224 -10.46 8.20 -22.03
C ALA A 224 -11.44 8.06 -23.22
N ASP A 225 -12.10 9.14 -23.62
CA ASP A 225 -12.99 9.15 -24.78
C ASP A 225 -12.26 8.81 -26.09
N ILE A 226 -11.06 9.34 -26.32
CA ILE A 226 -10.24 9.04 -27.50
C ILE A 226 -9.83 7.56 -27.50
N LEU A 227 -9.41 7.03 -26.35
CA LEU A 227 -9.00 5.63 -26.24
C LEU A 227 -10.16 4.68 -26.45
N LEU A 228 -11.31 4.95 -25.83
CA LEU A 228 -12.52 4.17 -26.03
C LEU A 228 -12.96 4.20 -27.48
N LYS A 229 -12.97 5.38 -28.14
CA LYS A 229 -13.30 5.50 -29.56
C LYS A 229 -12.32 4.74 -30.47
N ARG A 230 -11.01 4.78 -30.15
CA ARG A 230 -10.01 3.98 -30.88
C ARG A 230 -10.23 2.48 -30.70
N ALA A 231 -10.56 2.04 -29.46
CA ALA A 231 -10.88 0.66 -29.20
C ALA A 231 -12.11 0.20 -29.98
N PHE A 232 -13.23 0.95 -29.93
CA PHE A 232 -14.44 0.64 -30.67
C PHE A 232 -14.28 0.62 -32.19
N ASN A 233 -13.44 1.50 -32.75
CA ASN A 233 -13.19 1.59 -34.18
C ASN A 233 -12.05 0.67 -34.67
N SER A 234 -11.43 -0.11 -33.78
CA SER A 234 -10.40 -1.08 -34.15
C SER A 234 -11.03 -2.33 -34.80
N PRO A 235 -10.25 -3.09 -35.61
CA PRO A 235 -10.73 -4.38 -36.15
C PRO A 235 -11.15 -5.38 -35.06
N SER A 236 -10.54 -5.27 -33.86
CA SER A 236 -10.87 -6.10 -32.69
C SER A 236 -12.06 -5.56 -31.90
N GLY A 237 -12.57 -4.36 -32.23
CA GLY A 237 -13.69 -3.72 -31.55
C GLY A 237 -13.56 -3.74 -30.02
N PHE A 238 -14.57 -4.23 -29.33
CA PHE A 238 -14.60 -4.36 -27.88
C PHE A 238 -13.56 -5.29 -27.28
N ASN A 239 -12.88 -6.13 -28.09
CA ASN A 239 -11.81 -7.02 -27.64
C ASN A 239 -10.44 -6.34 -27.67
N THR A 240 -10.36 -5.05 -27.96
CA THR A 240 -9.10 -4.30 -27.93
C THR A 240 -8.61 -4.16 -26.50
N PRO A 241 -7.38 -4.61 -26.16
CA PRO A 241 -6.81 -4.43 -24.85
C PRO A 241 -6.72 -2.95 -24.46
N LEU A 242 -7.18 -2.59 -23.29
CA LEU A 242 -7.16 -1.23 -22.77
C LEU A 242 -6.47 -1.18 -21.40
N ASP A 243 -5.52 -0.25 -21.25
CA ASP A 243 -4.93 0.03 -19.93
C ASP A 243 -5.91 0.86 -19.07
N VAL A 244 -6.48 0.20 -18.09
CA VAL A 244 -7.46 0.82 -17.16
C VAL A 244 -6.85 1.93 -16.31
N THR A 245 -5.52 1.99 -16.19
CA THR A 245 -4.80 3.06 -15.46
C THR A 245 -5.16 4.44 -16.00
N ILE A 246 -5.32 4.56 -17.33
CA ILE A 246 -5.69 5.82 -17.97
C ILE A 246 -7.09 6.26 -17.54
N MET A 247 -8.02 5.32 -17.40
CA MET A 247 -9.37 5.62 -16.91
C MET A 247 -9.34 6.10 -15.45
N ILE A 248 -8.57 5.41 -14.60
CA ILE A 248 -8.40 5.80 -13.19
C ILE A 248 -7.83 7.21 -13.10
N GLN A 249 -6.80 7.53 -13.87
CA GLN A 249 -6.22 8.87 -13.93
C GLN A 249 -7.23 9.95 -14.30
N GLN A 250 -8.08 9.66 -15.29
CA GLN A 250 -9.11 10.61 -15.73
C GLN A 250 -10.20 10.83 -14.68
N ILE A 251 -10.49 9.84 -13.84
CA ILE A 251 -11.47 9.94 -12.76
C ILE A 251 -10.89 10.70 -11.57
N CYS A 252 -9.62 10.50 -11.26
CA CYS A 252 -8.94 11.13 -10.11
C CYS A 252 -8.78 12.64 -10.29
N ASP A 253 -8.86 13.38 -9.18
CA ASP A 253 -8.57 14.81 -9.16
C ASP A 253 -7.14 15.06 -9.65
N HIS A 254 -6.97 15.91 -10.65
CA HIS A 254 -5.69 16.21 -11.30
C HIS A 254 -4.93 14.98 -11.80
N GLY A 255 -5.58 13.82 -11.95
CA GLY A 255 -4.94 12.56 -12.34
C GLY A 255 -4.03 11.96 -11.26
N ASP A 256 -4.06 12.47 -10.01
CA ASP A 256 -3.22 11.98 -8.92
C ASP A 256 -3.81 10.71 -8.30
N PHE A 257 -3.14 9.58 -8.53
CA PHE A 257 -3.46 8.31 -7.90
C PHE A 257 -2.18 7.61 -7.41
N TYR A 258 -2.33 6.68 -6.48
CA TYR A 258 -1.25 5.98 -5.83
C TYR A 258 -1.47 4.47 -5.96
N GLU A 259 -0.81 3.84 -6.93
CA GLU A 259 -0.97 2.42 -7.20
C GLU A 259 -0.31 1.57 -6.11
N PHE A 260 -1.04 0.55 -5.65
CA PHE A 260 -0.60 -0.46 -4.69
C PHE A 260 -0.05 -1.68 -5.42
N GLN A 261 1.14 -2.14 -5.05
CA GLN A 261 1.84 -3.29 -5.65
C GLN A 261 1.90 -3.23 -7.20
N PRO A 262 2.50 -2.18 -7.79
CA PRO A 262 2.49 -2.00 -9.25
C PRO A 262 3.24 -3.10 -10.01
N ASN A 263 4.16 -3.82 -9.35
CA ASN A 263 4.98 -4.88 -9.96
C ASN A 263 4.36 -6.27 -9.82
N ARG A 264 3.30 -6.44 -9.01
CA ARG A 264 2.60 -7.71 -8.80
C ARG A 264 1.26 -7.71 -9.49
N ALA A 265 0.92 -8.83 -10.13
CA ALA A 265 -0.41 -9.06 -10.71
C ALA A 265 -0.91 -7.82 -11.49
N ARG A 266 -0.20 -7.44 -12.56
CA ARG A 266 -0.49 -6.24 -13.37
C ARG A 266 -1.79 -6.36 -14.17
N ASN A 267 -2.39 -7.56 -14.22
CA ASN A 267 -3.73 -7.85 -14.71
C ASN A 267 -4.84 -7.27 -13.82
N THR A 268 -4.49 -6.77 -12.63
CA THR A 268 -5.38 -5.99 -11.75
C THR A 268 -4.67 -4.74 -11.23
N ILE A 269 -5.39 -3.63 -11.14
CA ILE A 269 -4.91 -2.37 -10.57
C ILE A 269 -5.64 -2.12 -9.26
N CYS A 270 -4.87 -1.98 -8.18
CA CYS A 270 -5.36 -1.48 -6.91
C CYS A 270 -4.69 -0.13 -6.64
N ALA A 271 -5.45 0.90 -6.33
CA ALA A 271 -4.89 2.23 -6.14
C ALA A 271 -5.71 3.07 -5.16
N PHE A 272 -5.05 4.03 -4.50
CA PHE A 272 -5.71 5.15 -3.84
C PHE A 272 -5.72 6.34 -4.77
N GLY A 273 -6.81 7.06 -4.84
CA GLY A 273 -6.93 8.31 -5.56
C GLY A 273 -7.86 9.27 -4.82
N ARG A 274 -8.10 10.45 -5.41
CA ARG A 274 -9.07 11.39 -4.88
C ARG A 274 -10.12 11.71 -5.93
N ILE A 275 -11.36 11.81 -5.46
CA ILE A 275 -12.47 12.32 -6.27
C ILE A 275 -13.17 13.41 -5.46
N ALA A 276 -13.22 14.63 -5.99
CA ALA A 276 -13.77 15.80 -5.32
C ALA A 276 -13.16 15.99 -3.90
N GLY A 277 -11.85 15.77 -3.77
CA GLY A 277 -11.10 15.91 -2.52
C GLY A 277 -11.14 14.72 -1.57
N HIS A 278 -12.05 13.76 -1.77
CA HIS A 278 -12.20 12.58 -0.93
C HIS A 278 -11.32 11.42 -1.41
N VAL A 279 -10.70 10.70 -0.48
CA VAL A 279 -9.91 9.51 -0.80
C VAL A 279 -10.84 8.35 -1.17
N ILE A 280 -10.53 7.71 -2.29
CA ILE A 280 -11.22 6.53 -2.82
C ILE A 280 -10.20 5.45 -3.13
N GLY A 281 -10.49 4.20 -2.78
CA GLY A 281 -9.79 3.01 -3.26
C GLY A 281 -10.33 2.61 -4.63
N PHE A 282 -9.45 2.21 -5.53
CA PHE A 282 -9.81 1.67 -6.85
C PHE A 282 -9.37 0.21 -6.92
N CYS A 283 -10.26 -0.66 -7.39
CA CYS A 283 -9.94 -2.03 -7.80
C CYS A 283 -10.45 -2.22 -9.23
N ALA A 284 -9.54 -2.46 -10.16
CA ALA A 284 -9.87 -2.58 -11.57
C ALA A 284 -9.13 -3.75 -12.22
N ASN A 285 -9.78 -4.53 -13.07
CA ASN A 285 -9.06 -5.45 -13.92
C ASN A 285 -8.46 -4.71 -15.13
N ASN A 286 -7.22 -5.07 -15.48
CA ASN A 286 -6.47 -4.43 -16.56
C ASN A 286 -6.39 -5.34 -17.77
N SER A 287 -7.23 -5.10 -18.76
CA SER A 287 -7.31 -5.93 -19.95
C SER A 287 -6.06 -5.87 -20.85
N ALA A 288 -5.20 -4.88 -20.67
CA ALA A 288 -3.91 -4.80 -21.36
C ALA A 288 -2.93 -5.90 -20.92
N VAL A 289 -3.15 -6.54 -19.77
CA VAL A 289 -2.30 -7.60 -19.23
C VAL A 289 -3.14 -8.86 -19.01
N ALA A 290 -2.76 -9.98 -19.63
CA ALA A 290 -3.44 -11.27 -19.56
C ALA A 290 -4.97 -11.17 -19.73
N SER A 291 -5.43 -10.26 -20.61
CA SER A 291 -6.85 -9.96 -20.88
C SER A 291 -7.67 -9.59 -19.63
N GLY A 292 -7.02 -9.13 -18.57
CA GLY A 292 -7.66 -8.76 -17.31
C GLY A 292 -8.21 -9.93 -16.50
N GLN A 293 -7.78 -11.18 -16.80
CA GLN A 293 -8.20 -12.36 -16.06
C GLN A 293 -7.68 -12.30 -14.61
N ILE A 294 -8.55 -12.58 -13.66
CA ILE A 294 -8.19 -12.61 -12.24
C ILE A 294 -7.62 -14.00 -11.90
N ASP A 295 -6.29 -14.09 -11.80
CA ASP A 295 -5.57 -15.24 -11.29
C ASP A 295 -5.42 -15.20 -9.75
N ILE A 296 -4.70 -16.17 -9.19
CA ILE A 296 -4.50 -16.29 -7.74
C ILE A 296 -3.79 -15.04 -7.18
N ASP A 297 -2.76 -14.54 -7.87
CA ASP A 297 -2.00 -13.37 -7.41
C ASP A 297 -2.83 -12.09 -7.46
N ALA A 298 -3.63 -11.91 -8.52
CA ALA A 298 -4.57 -10.81 -8.64
C ALA A 298 -5.65 -10.86 -7.55
N ALA A 299 -6.19 -12.05 -7.27
CA ALA A 299 -7.17 -12.23 -6.20
C ALA A 299 -6.59 -11.91 -4.82
N LEU A 300 -5.35 -12.33 -4.53
CA LEU A 300 -4.66 -12.04 -3.27
C LEU A 300 -4.33 -10.54 -3.12
N LYS A 301 -3.88 -9.88 -4.20
CA LYS A 301 -3.64 -8.44 -4.24
C LYS A 301 -4.92 -7.65 -3.95
N ASN A 302 -6.01 -7.98 -4.66
CA ASN A 302 -7.32 -7.37 -4.48
C ASN A 302 -7.85 -7.58 -3.05
N ALA A 303 -7.81 -8.81 -2.54
CA ALA A 303 -8.30 -9.14 -1.21
C ALA A 303 -7.56 -8.35 -0.11
N ARG A 304 -6.23 -8.21 -0.22
CA ARG A 304 -5.44 -7.44 0.74
C ARG A 304 -5.80 -5.95 0.69
N PHE A 305 -5.92 -5.39 -0.50
CA PHE A 305 -6.25 -3.98 -0.69
C PHE A 305 -7.68 -3.65 -0.22
N ILE A 306 -8.67 -4.45 -0.62
CA ILE A 306 -10.08 -4.29 -0.23
C ILE A 306 -10.23 -4.40 1.29
N ARG A 307 -9.57 -5.39 1.91
CA ARG A 307 -9.58 -5.53 3.38
C ARG A 307 -9.02 -4.29 4.06
N PHE A 308 -7.91 -3.72 3.56
CA PHE A 308 -7.35 -2.49 4.08
C PHE A 308 -8.34 -1.33 3.96
N CYS A 309 -8.91 -1.10 2.78
CA CYS A 309 -9.90 -0.06 2.57
C CYS A 309 -11.11 -0.22 3.50
N ASN A 310 -11.59 -1.47 3.68
CA ASN A 310 -12.71 -1.77 4.57
C ASN A 310 -12.40 -1.47 6.05
N LEU A 311 -11.21 -1.85 6.54
CA LEU A 311 -10.79 -1.58 7.92
C LEU A 311 -10.69 -0.08 8.22
N TYR A 312 -10.25 0.71 7.26
CA TYR A 312 -10.00 2.14 7.42
C TYR A 312 -11.08 3.04 6.80
N ASN A 313 -12.27 2.51 6.55
CA ASN A 313 -13.43 3.26 6.04
C ASN A 313 -13.15 4.04 4.74
N ILE A 314 -12.27 3.52 3.88
CA ILE A 314 -11.99 4.09 2.56
C ILE A 314 -13.00 3.49 1.57
N PRO A 315 -13.89 4.29 0.96
CA PRO A 315 -14.82 3.81 -0.06
C PRO A 315 -14.05 3.21 -1.24
N THR A 316 -14.50 2.09 -1.78
CA THR A 316 -13.81 1.41 -2.89
C THR A 316 -14.67 1.40 -4.13
N LEU A 317 -14.12 1.88 -5.25
CA LEU A 317 -14.71 1.84 -6.57
C LEU A 317 -14.14 0.65 -7.35
N PHE A 318 -15.03 -0.25 -7.78
CA PHE A 318 -14.68 -1.34 -8.66
C PHE A 318 -14.92 -0.93 -10.11
N VAL A 319 -13.92 -1.15 -10.96
CA VAL A 319 -13.98 -0.89 -12.39
C VAL A 319 -13.74 -2.20 -13.10
N GLU A 320 -14.79 -2.78 -13.67
CA GLU A 320 -14.73 -4.05 -14.36
C GLU A 320 -14.74 -3.84 -15.87
N MET A 321 -13.73 -4.41 -16.53
CA MET A 321 -13.63 -4.50 -17.98
C MET A 321 -13.70 -5.97 -18.39
N GLN A 322 -14.89 -6.42 -18.78
CA GLN A 322 -15.08 -7.81 -19.18
C GLN A 322 -14.89 -7.96 -20.69
N HIS A 323 -14.02 -8.88 -21.09
CA HIS A 323 -13.99 -9.44 -22.42
C HIS A 323 -14.81 -10.73 -22.41
N SER A 324 -15.99 -10.72 -23.01
CA SER A 324 -16.72 -11.96 -23.24
C SER A 324 -16.17 -12.62 -24.51
N LYS A 325 -15.52 -13.80 -24.40
CA LYS A 325 -15.40 -14.71 -25.54
C LYS A 325 -16.81 -15.18 -25.88
N MET A 326 -17.28 -14.90 -27.09
CA MET A 326 -18.47 -15.57 -27.60
C MET A 326 -18.24 -17.07 -27.69
N PRO A 327 -19.20 -17.92 -27.28
CA PRO A 327 -19.33 -19.24 -27.87
C PRO A 327 -19.64 -19.10 -29.37
N ASP A 328 -19.10 -19.99 -30.17
CA ASP A 328 -19.23 -20.04 -31.64
C ASP A 328 -20.67 -20.28 -32.12
N SER A 329 -21.64 -19.52 -31.65
CA SER A 329 -23.02 -19.56 -32.13
C SER A 329 -23.50 -18.18 -32.55
N SER A 330 -24.04 -18.13 -33.73
CA SER A 330 -24.41 -16.97 -34.54
C SER A 330 -25.44 -15.98 -33.96
N ASP A 331 -25.79 -16.04 -32.67
CA ASP A 331 -26.93 -15.28 -32.12
C ASP A 331 -26.70 -14.58 -30.76
N SER A 332 -25.46 -14.33 -30.36
CA SER A 332 -25.24 -13.63 -29.09
C SER A 332 -24.51 -12.29 -29.26
N VAL A 333 -25.20 -11.22 -28.94
CA VAL A 333 -24.66 -9.85 -28.87
C VAL A 333 -23.70 -9.76 -27.67
N ILE A 334 -22.43 -9.47 -27.94
CA ILE A 334 -21.44 -9.21 -26.90
C ILE A 334 -21.71 -7.83 -26.31
N SER A 335 -21.92 -7.75 -25.02
CA SER A 335 -21.82 -6.49 -24.29
C SER A 335 -20.50 -6.44 -23.56
N THR A 336 -19.59 -5.56 -23.98
CA THR A 336 -18.47 -5.14 -23.13
C THR A 336 -19.04 -4.16 -22.13
N THR A 337 -19.41 -4.66 -20.96
CA THR A 337 -19.93 -3.82 -19.88
C THR A 337 -18.79 -3.39 -18.99
N SER A 338 -18.42 -2.10 -19.04
CA SER A 338 -17.65 -1.48 -17.97
C SER A 338 -18.60 -1.24 -16.80
N GLN A 339 -18.53 -2.04 -15.76
CA GLN A 339 -19.36 -1.89 -14.56
C GLN A 339 -18.52 -1.23 -13.47
N CYS A 340 -19.06 -0.19 -12.86
CA CYS A 340 -18.46 0.47 -11.70
C CYS A 340 -19.35 0.24 -10.49
N TYR A 341 -18.78 -0.38 -9.45
CA TYR A 341 -19.48 -0.61 -8.19
C TYR A 341 -18.79 0.17 -7.08
N LEU A 342 -19.57 0.87 -6.27
CA LEU A 342 -19.06 1.51 -5.06
C LEU A 342 -19.39 0.60 -3.86
N TRP A 343 -18.36 0.06 -3.22
CA TRP A 343 -18.50 -0.71 -2.00
C TRP A 343 -18.41 0.21 -0.78
N LYS A 344 -19.38 0.12 0.11
CA LYS A 344 -19.76 1.05 1.19
C LYS A 344 -20.37 2.34 0.68
N THR A 345 -21.52 2.66 1.21
CA THR A 345 -22.19 3.95 1.03
C THR A 345 -21.22 5.04 1.51
N PRO A 346 -20.74 5.91 0.62
CA PRO A 346 -19.92 7.03 1.07
C PRO A 346 -20.77 7.91 1.98
N PRO A 347 -20.16 8.53 3.00
CA PRO A 347 -20.84 9.54 3.79
C PRO A 347 -21.50 10.59 2.89
N VAL A 348 -22.52 11.25 3.38
CA VAL A 348 -23.28 12.29 2.62
C VAL A 348 -22.35 13.31 1.94
N SER A 349 -21.17 13.57 2.54
CA SER A 349 -20.10 14.39 1.99
C SER A 349 -19.49 13.88 0.67
N CYS A 350 -19.58 12.58 0.38
CA CYS A 350 -19.05 11.98 -0.85
C CYS A 350 -20.05 11.93 -2.02
N ARG A 351 -21.26 12.48 -1.89
CA ARG A 351 -22.24 12.53 -2.99
C ARG A 351 -21.72 13.24 -4.24
N ALA A 352 -20.81 14.21 -4.07
CA ALA A 352 -20.14 14.87 -5.18
C ALA A 352 -19.24 13.92 -5.97
N ALA A 353 -18.52 13.00 -5.29
CA ALA A 353 -17.69 11.99 -5.92
C ALA A 353 -18.53 11.01 -6.77
N ILE A 354 -19.69 10.58 -6.25
CA ILE A 354 -20.63 9.73 -6.99
C ILE A 354 -21.11 10.45 -8.24
N LYS A 355 -21.55 11.72 -8.12
CA LYS A 355 -22.00 12.51 -9.28
C LYS A 355 -20.89 12.68 -10.32
N LYS A 356 -19.63 12.84 -9.91
CA LYS A 356 -18.49 12.92 -10.84
C LYS A 356 -18.33 11.60 -11.60
N VAL A 357 -18.36 10.47 -10.91
CA VAL A 357 -18.29 9.14 -11.55
C VAL A 357 -19.47 8.93 -12.49
N GLU A 358 -20.71 9.22 -12.07
CA GLU A 358 -21.90 9.15 -12.91
C GLU A 358 -21.81 10.05 -14.16
N ALA A 359 -21.30 11.28 -14.01
CA ALA A 359 -21.14 12.21 -15.11
C ALA A 359 -20.07 11.76 -16.13
N LEU A 360 -19.03 11.07 -15.67
CA LEU A 360 -17.94 10.58 -16.50
C LEU A 360 -18.37 9.40 -17.38
N PHE A 361 -19.29 8.57 -16.93
CA PHE A 361 -19.72 7.37 -17.66
C PHE A 361 -21.00 7.56 -18.50
N ARG A 362 -21.78 8.63 -18.28
CA ARG A 362 -23.00 8.92 -19.07
C ARG A 362 -22.82 9.21 -20.57
N PRO A 363 -21.76 9.83 -21.06
CA PRO A 363 -21.70 10.26 -22.47
C PRO A 363 -21.20 9.23 -23.48
N VAL A 364 -20.72 8.07 -23.08
CA VAL A 364 -19.95 7.16 -23.95
C VAL A 364 -20.84 6.18 -24.71
N VAL A 365 -22.14 6.12 -24.41
CA VAL A 365 -23.04 5.15 -25.06
C VAL A 365 -23.86 5.83 -26.15
N PRO A 366 -23.81 5.34 -27.40
CA PRO A 366 -24.76 5.77 -28.43
C PRO A 366 -26.19 5.54 -27.98
N CYS A 367 -27.10 6.46 -28.29
CA CYS A 367 -28.51 6.46 -27.89
C CYS A 367 -29.34 5.22 -28.32
N SER A 368 -28.72 4.22 -28.90
CA SER A 368 -29.35 2.98 -29.39
C SER A 368 -29.11 1.75 -28.51
N MET A 369 -28.37 1.89 -27.38
CA MET A 369 -28.17 0.76 -26.46
C MET A 369 -29.16 0.79 -25.28
N PRO A 370 -29.65 -0.38 -24.82
CA PRO A 370 -30.59 -0.43 -23.69
C PRO A 370 -29.94 0.11 -22.43
N SER A 371 -30.70 0.85 -21.63
CA SER A 371 -30.30 1.47 -20.35
C SER A 371 -29.86 0.49 -19.25
N SER A 372 -29.90 -0.82 -19.49
CA SER A 372 -29.46 -1.88 -18.59
C SER A 372 -27.93 -2.12 -18.57
N ILE A 373 -27.16 -1.42 -19.42
CA ILE A 373 -25.70 -1.61 -19.57
C ILE A 373 -24.89 -0.84 -18.50
N PHE A 374 -25.51 0.14 -17.84
CA PHE A 374 -24.87 0.88 -16.74
C PHE A 374 -25.73 0.74 -15.47
N ALA A 375 -25.49 -0.32 -14.72
CA ALA A 375 -26.09 -0.46 -13.40
C ALA A 375 -25.13 0.11 -12.34
N PHE A 376 -25.43 1.32 -11.83
CA PHE A 376 -24.88 1.81 -10.57
C PHE A 376 -25.68 1.13 -9.44
N HIS A 377 -25.17 0.06 -8.86
CA HIS A 377 -25.68 -0.47 -7.62
C HIS A 377 -24.95 0.18 -6.44
N ALA A 378 -25.54 1.24 -5.87
CA ALA A 378 -25.26 1.63 -4.50
C ALA A 378 -26.12 0.71 -3.62
N SER A 379 -25.56 -0.40 -3.12
CA SER A 379 -26.21 -1.17 -2.07
C SER A 379 -26.08 -0.41 -0.75
N CYS A 380 -27.24 -0.07 -0.16
CA CYS A 380 -27.36 0.45 1.21
C CYS A 380 -26.87 -0.54 2.26
#